data_299af41b062cd579da145b9cf58419ef
#
_entry.id   299af41b062cd579da145b9cf58419ef
#
_cell.length_a   1.000
_cell.length_b   1.000
_cell.length_c   1.000
_cell.angle_alpha   90.00
_cell.angle_beta   90.00
_cell.angle_gamma   90.00
#
_symmetry.space_group_name_H-M   'P 1'
#
loop_
_entity.id
_entity.type
_entity.pdbx_description
1 polymer ?
#
loop_
_entity_poly.entity_id
_entity_poly.type
_entity_poly.pdbx_seq_one_letter_code
_entity_poly.pdbx_strand_id
1 'polypeptide(L)'
;MILPEREALADIANALRLTTAVEVGTHQAVFASSFMARFRGNISLVDPWEGFDEGFPTYYPYFREEVRDRNEDYEIAKAVMLTFGERVSFLRMKSEDACQSFTDESVGIVYIDAKHDYENVSKDISLWFPKVAKGGIISGHDFSYSLPGVVQAVTEFSHRNNLEISLTKDDMPSWWMTKWQ
;
A
#
# COMPACT_ATOMS: atom_id res chain seq x y z
N MET A 1 10.48 16.21 -0.10
CA MET A 1 9.39 16.81 -0.93
C MET A 1 8.08 16.58 -0.22
N ILE A 2 7.16 17.55 -0.21
CA ILE A 2 5.84 17.38 0.42
C ILE A 2 4.79 17.37 -0.71
N LEU A 3 4.03 16.28 -0.82
CA LEU A 3 2.94 16.15 -1.79
C LEU A 3 1.62 16.69 -1.22
N PRO A 4 0.72 17.24 -2.05
CA PRO A 4 -0.55 17.73 -1.59
C PRO A 4 -1.47 16.58 -1.13
N GLU A 5 -1.46 15.46 -1.82
CA GLU A 5 -2.33 14.29 -1.63
C GLU A 5 -1.63 13.00 -2.04
N ARG A 6 -2.11 11.85 -1.54
CA ARG A 6 -1.50 10.53 -1.80
C ARG A 6 -1.54 10.10 -3.28
N GLU A 7 -2.54 10.52 -4.02
CA GLU A 7 -2.66 10.24 -5.46
C GLU A 7 -1.53 10.89 -6.29
N ALA A 8 -0.89 11.94 -5.77
CA ALA A 8 0.26 12.56 -6.43
C ALA A 8 1.51 11.65 -6.48
N LEU A 9 1.51 10.53 -5.72
CA LEU A 9 2.52 9.48 -5.87
C LEU A 9 2.53 8.90 -7.30
N ALA A 10 1.37 8.86 -7.98
CA ALA A 10 1.28 8.43 -9.37
C ALA A 10 2.08 9.36 -10.31
N ASP A 11 2.06 10.66 -10.05
CA ASP A 11 2.79 11.64 -10.86
C ASP A 11 4.30 11.49 -10.66
N ILE A 12 4.76 11.23 -9.43
CA ILE A 12 6.17 10.90 -9.16
C ILE A 12 6.55 9.60 -9.85
N ALA A 13 5.74 8.54 -9.72
CA ALA A 13 6.00 7.26 -10.36
C ALA A 13 6.12 7.40 -11.88
N ASN A 14 5.24 8.19 -12.52
CA ASN A 14 5.31 8.50 -13.94
C ASN A 14 6.58 9.29 -14.32
N ALA A 15 6.97 10.28 -13.51
CA ALA A 15 8.18 11.08 -13.74
C ALA A 15 9.45 10.23 -13.65
N LEU A 16 9.47 9.27 -12.73
CA LEU A 16 10.54 8.27 -12.58
C LEU A 16 10.45 7.13 -13.61
N ARG A 17 9.45 7.14 -14.49
CA ARG A 17 9.18 6.10 -15.50
C ARG A 17 8.95 4.71 -14.90
N LEU A 18 8.39 4.65 -13.70
CA LEU A 18 7.96 3.40 -13.09
C LEU A 18 6.72 2.89 -13.81
N THR A 19 6.68 1.60 -14.10
CA THR A 19 5.61 0.99 -14.91
C THR A 19 4.81 -0.08 -14.17
N THR A 20 5.23 -0.44 -12.97
CA THR A 20 4.62 -1.48 -12.16
C THR A 20 4.32 -0.95 -10.76
N ALA A 21 3.12 -1.20 -10.28
CA ALA A 21 2.67 -0.83 -8.94
C ALA A 21 2.08 -2.05 -8.21
N VAL A 22 2.18 -2.04 -6.89
CA VAL A 22 1.47 -2.98 -6.01
C VAL A 22 0.80 -2.17 -4.91
N GLU A 23 -0.47 -2.45 -4.63
CA GLU A 23 -1.18 -2.01 -3.43
C GLU A 23 -1.40 -3.21 -2.52
N VAL A 24 -1.04 -3.09 -1.25
CA VAL A 24 -1.21 -4.11 -0.21
C VAL A 24 -2.25 -3.61 0.78
N GLY A 25 -3.40 -4.31 0.86
CA GLY A 25 -4.57 -3.86 1.61
C GLY A 25 -5.51 -3.03 0.72
N THR A 26 -6.07 -3.65 -0.30
CA THR A 26 -6.84 -2.94 -1.34
C THR A 26 -8.27 -2.60 -0.92
N HIS A 27 -8.90 -3.40 -0.06
CA HIS A 27 -10.30 -3.22 0.34
C HIS A 27 -11.21 -3.04 -0.89
N GLN A 28 -11.88 -1.89 -1.05
CA GLN A 28 -12.75 -1.55 -2.18
C GLN A 28 -12.03 -0.84 -3.34
N ALA A 29 -10.71 -0.80 -3.33
CA ALA A 29 -9.86 -0.17 -4.35
C ALA A 29 -10.06 1.36 -4.52
N VAL A 30 -10.42 2.06 -3.45
CA VAL A 30 -10.65 3.51 -3.50
C VAL A 30 -9.37 4.25 -3.85
N PHE A 31 -8.25 3.96 -3.14
CA PHE A 31 -6.97 4.57 -3.48
C PHE A 31 -6.48 4.10 -4.85
N ALA A 32 -6.50 2.78 -5.12
CA ALA A 32 -6.04 2.25 -6.41
C ALA A 32 -6.72 2.93 -7.59
N SER A 33 -8.02 3.19 -7.52
CA SER A 33 -8.76 3.82 -8.62
C SER A 33 -8.31 5.26 -8.87
N SER A 34 -8.13 6.05 -7.82
CA SER A 34 -7.65 7.42 -7.89
C SER A 34 -6.19 7.49 -8.37
N PHE A 35 -5.34 6.57 -7.88
CA PHE A 35 -3.96 6.42 -8.31
C PHE A 35 -3.88 6.05 -9.81
N MET A 36 -4.66 5.05 -10.25
CA MET A 36 -4.66 4.56 -11.64
C MET A 36 -5.25 5.58 -12.62
N ALA A 37 -6.08 6.50 -12.19
CA ALA A 37 -6.54 7.61 -13.02
C ALA A 37 -5.38 8.52 -13.50
N ARG A 38 -4.26 8.52 -12.77
CA ARG A 38 -3.04 9.29 -13.10
C ARG A 38 -1.89 8.38 -13.54
N PHE A 39 -1.74 7.21 -12.94
CA PHE A 39 -0.62 6.29 -13.22
C PHE A 39 -0.76 5.64 -14.60
N ARG A 40 0.37 5.55 -15.32
CA ARG A 40 0.40 5.03 -16.70
C ARG A 40 0.78 3.56 -16.81
N GLY A 41 1.23 2.95 -15.73
CA GLY A 41 1.65 1.56 -15.66
C GLY A 41 0.53 0.61 -15.27
N ASN A 42 0.93 -0.59 -14.85
CA ASN A 42 0.08 -1.66 -14.37
C ASN A 42 0.10 -1.71 -12.83
N ILE A 43 -1.00 -2.17 -12.23
CA ILE A 43 -1.10 -2.36 -10.79
C ILE A 43 -1.55 -3.77 -10.44
N SER A 44 -0.95 -4.33 -9.39
CA SER A 44 -1.43 -5.54 -8.73
C SER A 44 -2.04 -5.17 -7.38
N LEU A 45 -3.26 -5.60 -7.15
CA LEU A 45 -4.06 -5.33 -5.97
C LEU A 45 -4.05 -6.57 -5.07
N VAL A 46 -3.46 -6.42 -3.89
CA VAL A 46 -3.25 -7.52 -2.94
C VAL A 46 -4.16 -7.33 -1.74
N ASP A 47 -5.09 -8.24 -1.56
CA ASP A 47 -5.96 -8.32 -0.38
C ASP A 47 -6.52 -9.75 -0.30
N PRO A 48 -6.60 -10.38 0.86
CA PRO A 48 -7.23 -11.69 0.98
C PRO A 48 -8.76 -11.61 0.78
N TRP A 49 -9.36 -10.45 1.02
CA TRP A 49 -10.83 -10.27 1.08
C TRP A 49 -11.48 -11.37 1.93
N GLU A 50 -10.83 -11.68 3.03
CA GLU A 50 -11.31 -12.60 4.07
C GLU A 50 -11.62 -11.79 5.34
N GLY A 51 -12.46 -12.37 6.22
CA GLY A 51 -12.71 -11.77 7.53
C GLY A 51 -11.40 -11.63 8.33
N PHE A 52 -11.33 -10.65 9.22
CA PHE A 52 -10.19 -10.56 10.14
C PHE A 52 -10.18 -11.78 11.06
N ASP A 53 -8.97 -12.30 11.34
CA ASP A 53 -8.77 -13.32 12.36
C ASP A 53 -9.32 -12.79 13.71
N GLU A 54 -9.97 -13.67 14.49
CA GLU A 54 -10.41 -13.36 15.86
C GLU A 54 -9.19 -12.86 16.66
N GLY A 55 -9.17 -11.58 16.98
CA GLY A 55 -8.03 -10.96 17.71
C GLY A 55 -7.63 -9.59 17.22
N PHE A 56 -8.33 -9.04 16.23
CA PHE A 56 -8.13 -7.62 15.89
C PHE A 56 -8.44 -6.78 17.15
N PRO A 57 -7.50 -5.96 17.65
CA PRO A 57 -7.74 -5.20 18.87
C PRO A 57 -8.96 -4.29 18.65
N THR A 58 -10.00 -4.50 19.45
CA THR A 58 -11.20 -3.64 19.52
C THR A 58 -10.87 -2.22 20.05
N TYR A 59 -9.60 -1.87 20.09
CA TYR A 59 -9.09 -0.61 20.64
C TYR A 59 -9.37 0.61 19.76
N TYR A 60 -9.78 0.40 18.51
CA TYR A 60 -10.15 1.50 17.63
C TYR A 60 -11.68 1.63 17.58
N PRO A 61 -12.32 2.47 18.43
CA PRO A 61 -13.78 2.62 18.48
C PRO A 61 -14.37 3.17 17.17
N TYR A 62 -13.52 3.71 16.29
CA TYR A 62 -13.91 4.22 14.96
C TYR A 62 -13.93 3.13 13.88
N PHE A 63 -13.26 2.00 14.09
CA PHE A 63 -13.28 0.85 13.21
C PHE A 63 -14.18 -0.26 13.79
N ARG A 64 -15.40 0.09 14.17
CA ARG A 64 -16.47 -0.92 14.29
C ARG A 64 -16.78 -1.36 12.87
N GLU A 65 -15.96 -2.24 12.35
CA GLU A 65 -16.38 -3.00 11.21
C GLU A 65 -17.56 -3.86 11.64
N GLU A 66 -18.74 -3.47 11.14
CA GLU A 66 -19.83 -4.43 10.99
C GLU A 66 -19.23 -5.68 10.34
N VAL A 67 -19.70 -6.85 10.73
CA VAL A 67 -19.31 -8.12 10.08
C VAL A 67 -19.75 -8.02 8.62
N ARG A 68 -18.92 -7.39 7.79
CA ARG A 68 -19.15 -7.23 6.36
C ARG A 68 -18.75 -8.50 5.64
N ASP A 69 -19.54 -8.87 4.66
CA ASP A 69 -19.10 -9.87 3.69
C ASP A 69 -17.95 -9.28 2.85
N ARG A 70 -16.74 -9.75 3.11
CA ARG A 70 -15.54 -9.31 2.39
C ARG A 70 -15.57 -9.69 0.90
N ASN A 71 -16.42 -10.63 0.49
CA ASN A 71 -16.68 -10.87 -0.91
C ASN A 71 -17.37 -9.67 -1.58
N GLU A 72 -18.24 -8.95 -0.87
CA GLU A 72 -18.84 -7.72 -1.38
C GLU A 72 -17.78 -6.66 -1.67
N ASP A 73 -16.81 -6.46 -0.75
CA ASP A 73 -15.69 -5.54 -0.95
C ASP A 73 -14.86 -5.93 -2.19
N TYR A 74 -14.62 -7.22 -2.40
CA TYR A 74 -13.94 -7.71 -3.60
C TYR A 74 -14.71 -7.42 -4.90
N GLU A 75 -16.03 -7.66 -4.91
CA GLU A 75 -16.87 -7.36 -6.09
C GLU A 75 -16.91 -5.85 -6.36
N ILE A 76 -16.97 -5.01 -5.31
CA ILE A 76 -16.87 -3.56 -5.44
C ILE A 76 -15.50 -3.18 -6.03
N ALA A 77 -14.39 -3.71 -5.52
CA ALA A 77 -13.06 -3.45 -6.04
C ALA A 77 -12.95 -3.79 -7.54
N LYS A 78 -13.47 -4.95 -7.96
CA LYS A 78 -13.51 -5.33 -9.37
C LYS A 78 -14.33 -4.36 -10.22
N ALA A 79 -15.50 -3.95 -9.73
CA ALA A 79 -16.36 -3.01 -10.44
C ALA A 79 -15.70 -1.63 -10.58
N VAL A 80 -15.09 -1.12 -9.50
CA VAL A 80 -14.37 0.16 -9.48
C VAL A 80 -13.20 0.16 -10.46
N MET A 81 -12.45 -0.94 -10.53
CA MET A 81 -11.26 -1.05 -11.35
C MET A 81 -11.51 -1.48 -12.80
N LEU A 82 -12.76 -1.81 -13.16
CA LEU A 82 -13.13 -2.36 -14.47
C LEU A 82 -12.66 -1.47 -15.64
N THR A 83 -12.74 -0.15 -15.48
CA THR A 83 -12.38 0.82 -16.53
C THR A 83 -10.89 0.78 -16.90
N PHE A 84 -10.02 0.22 -16.05
CA PHE A 84 -8.59 0.13 -16.29
C PHE A 84 -8.18 -1.15 -17.03
N GLY A 85 -9.11 -2.11 -17.19
CA GLY A 85 -8.95 -3.31 -18.00
C GLY A 85 -7.73 -4.15 -17.62
N GLU A 86 -6.96 -4.57 -18.61
CA GLU A 86 -5.80 -5.46 -18.43
C GLU A 86 -4.64 -4.84 -17.63
N ARG A 87 -4.71 -3.55 -17.31
CA ARG A 87 -3.70 -2.91 -16.47
C ARG A 87 -3.82 -3.25 -14.98
N VAL A 88 -4.85 -4.00 -14.59
CA VAL A 88 -5.13 -4.35 -13.20
C VAL A 88 -5.13 -5.86 -13.01
N SER A 89 -4.40 -6.32 -12.01
CA SER A 89 -4.39 -7.71 -11.57
C SER A 89 -4.84 -7.79 -10.12
N PHE A 90 -5.71 -8.76 -9.81
CA PHE A 90 -6.18 -9.02 -8.45
C PHE A 90 -5.48 -10.25 -7.89
N LEU A 91 -4.81 -10.10 -6.76
CA LEU A 91 -4.17 -11.17 -6.00
C LEU A 91 -4.95 -11.37 -4.71
N ARG A 92 -5.98 -12.24 -4.77
CA ARG A 92 -6.83 -12.55 -3.61
C ARG A 92 -6.11 -13.51 -2.66
N MET A 93 -5.14 -12.99 -1.94
CA MET A 93 -4.29 -13.74 -1.01
C MET A 93 -3.63 -12.82 0.00
N LYS A 94 -3.05 -13.39 1.05
CA LYS A 94 -2.30 -12.62 2.06
C LYS A 94 -1.05 -11.99 1.46
N SER A 95 -0.60 -10.88 2.06
CA SER A 95 0.58 -10.12 1.65
C SER A 95 1.84 -10.99 1.52
N GLU A 96 2.08 -11.86 2.50
CA GLU A 96 3.24 -12.77 2.51
C GLU A 96 3.23 -13.80 1.38
N ASP A 97 2.07 -14.23 0.93
CA ASP A 97 1.95 -15.16 -0.19
C ASP A 97 2.07 -14.41 -1.52
N ALA A 98 1.42 -13.25 -1.61
CA ALA A 98 1.45 -12.42 -2.81
C ALA A 98 2.87 -11.97 -3.17
N CYS A 99 3.68 -11.56 -2.19
CA CYS A 99 5.04 -11.09 -2.44
C CYS A 99 5.94 -12.17 -3.08
N GLN A 100 5.63 -13.47 -2.90
CA GLN A 100 6.36 -14.58 -3.55
C GLN A 100 6.17 -14.61 -5.08
N SER A 101 5.11 -13.98 -5.59
CA SER A 101 4.84 -13.89 -7.03
C SER A 101 5.70 -12.83 -7.74
N PHE A 102 6.46 -12.04 -6.99
CA PHE A 102 7.31 -10.97 -7.53
C PHE A 102 8.78 -11.31 -7.34
N THR A 103 9.56 -11.14 -8.38
CA THR A 103 11.03 -11.21 -8.28
C THR A 103 11.57 -9.97 -7.57
N ASP A 104 12.73 -10.08 -6.95
CA ASP A 104 13.36 -8.93 -6.33
C ASP A 104 13.67 -7.85 -7.38
N GLU A 105 13.54 -6.59 -6.97
CA GLU A 105 13.78 -5.40 -7.82
C GLU A 105 12.88 -5.30 -9.08
N SER A 106 11.68 -5.93 -9.09
CA SER A 106 10.76 -5.92 -10.23
C SER A 106 9.60 -4.93 -10.13
N VAL A 107 9.33 -4.37 -8.95
CA VAL A 107 8.19 -3.49 -8.70
C VAL A 107 8.64 -2.04 -8.63
N GLY A 108 8.03 -1.17 -9.42
CA GLY A 108 8.36 0.26 -9.42
C GLY A 108 7.90 0.99 -8.17
N ILE A 109 6.67 0.77 -7.73
CA ILE A 109 6.11 1.36 -6.51
C ILE A 109 5.25 0.35 -5.75
N VAL A 110 5.46 0.27 -4.44
CA VAL A 110 4.62 -0.48 -3.50
C VAL A 110 3.93 0.51 -2.57
N TYR A 111 2.63 0.35 -2.37
CA TYR A 111 1.81 1.11 -1.42
C TYR A 111 1.18 0.17 -0.40
N ILE A 112 1.50 0.36 0.89
CA ILE A 112 1.06 -0.49 2.01
C ILE A 112 -0.03 0.22 2.78
N ASP A 113 -1.24 -0.34 2.77
CA ASP A 113 -2.43 0.18 3.46
C ASP A 113 -3.27 -0.99 4.01
N ALA A 114 -2.63 -1.92 4.73
CA ALA A 114 -3.25 -3.12 5.27
C ALA A 114 -3.53 -2.97 6.78
N LYS A 115 -2.92 -3.77 7.63
CA LYS A 115 -3.03 -3.63 9.10
C LYS A 115 -2.10 -2.53 9.61
N HIS A 116 -2.52 -1.81 10.65
CA HIS A 116 -1.85 -0.60 11.13
C HIS A 116 -1.06 -0.79 12.44
N ASP A 117 -0.95 -2.02 12.94
CA ASP A 117 -0.09 -2.34 14.07
C ASP A 117 1.38 -2.48 13.64
N TYR A 118 2.29 -2.26 14.60
CA TYR A 118 3.73 -2.27 14.34
C TYR A 118 4.24 -3.55 13.70
N GLU A 119 3.75 -4.71 14.16
CA GLU A 119 4.24 -6.03 13.72
C GLU A 119 3.89 -6.27 12.25
N ASN A 120 2.63 -6.01 11.87
CA ASN A 120 2.18 -6.21 10.50
C ASN A 120 2.80 -5.20 9.54
N VAL A 121 2.87 -3.91 9.89
CA VAL A 121 3.51 -2.90 9.03
C VAL A 121 5.00 -3.19 8.85
N SER A 122 5.73 -3.55 9.93
CA SER A 122 7.14 -3.92 9.84
C SER A 122 7.36 -5.15 8.97
N LYS A 123 6.46 -6.14 9.07
CA LYS A 123 6.48 -7.35 8.25
C LYS A 123 6.27 -7.00 6.76
N ASP A 124 5.23 -6.24 6.45
CA ASP A 124 4.92 -5.87 5.06
C ASP A 124 6.05 -5.07 4.43
N ILE A 125 6.58 -4.05 5.10
CA ILE A 125 7.74 -3.30 4.61
C ILE A 125 8.93 -4.24 4.33
N SER A 126 9.21 -5.16 5.25
CA SER A 126 10.34 -6.09 5.12
C SER A 126 10.18 -7.09 3.97
N LEU A 127 8.95 -7.53 3.69
CA LEU A 127 8.62 -8.43 2.59
C LEU A 127 8.66 -7.73 1.23
N TRP A 128 8.14 -6.51 1.16
CA TRP A 128 7.97 -5.82 -0.11
C TRP A 128 9.16 -4.94 -0.52
N PHE A 129 9.96 -4.46 0.43
CA PHE A 129 11.13 -3.63 0.08
C PHE A 129 12.14 -4.32 -0.84
N PRO A 130 12.46 -5.62 -0.68
CA PRO A 130 13.31 -6.33 -1.65
C PRO A 130 12.73 -6.33 -3.07
N LYS A 131 11.37 -6.35 -3.19
CA LYS A 131 10.67 -6.37 -4.47
C LYS A 131 10.72 -5.03 -5.21
N VAL A 132 10.89 -3.92 -4.47
CA VAL A 132 11.01 -2.58 -5.06
C VAL A 132 12.30 -2.48 -5.87
N ALA A 133 12.17 -2.00 -7.12
CA ALA A 133 13.30 -1.77 -8.01
C ALA A 133 14.22 -0.65 -7.49
N LYS A 134 15.47 -0.63 -7.91
CA LYS A 134 16.37 0.50 -7.68
C LYS A 134 15.79 1.75 -8.35
N GLY A 135 15.76 2.86 -7.61
CA GLY A 135 15.07 4.09 -8.02
C GLY A 135 13.55 4.04 -7.85
N GLY A 136 13.01 2.90 -7.39
CA GLY A 136 11.60 2.73 -7.10
C GLY A 136 11.20 3.26 -5.71
N ILE A 137 9.92 3.11 -5.39
CA ILE A 137 9.31 3.72 -4.20
C ILE A 137 8.68 2.63 -3.33
N ILE A 138 9.01 2.64 -2.03
CA ILE A 138 8.21 2.01 -0.98
C ILE A 138 7.39 3.09 -0.30
N SER A 139 6.10 2.87 -0.14
CA SER A 139 5.15 3.85 0.39
C SER A 139 4.03 3.18 1.16
N GLY A 140 3.22 3.96 1.86
CA GLY A 140 2.01 3.49 2.53
C GLY A 140 1.22 4.63 3.14
N HIS A 141 0.15 4.28 3.82
CA HIS A 141 -0.79 5.22 4.43
C HIS A 141 -0.59 5.38 5.95
N ASP A 142 -1.39 6.22 6.56
CA ASP A 142 -1.62 6.30 8.00
C ASP A 142 -0.41 6.68 8.86
N PHE A 143 0.51 7.49 8.35
CA PHE A 143 1.62 8.01 9.13
C PHE A 143 1.14 9.10 10.09
N SER A 144 0.40 8.69 11.12
CA SER A 144 -0.26 9.58 12.07
C SER A 144 -0.03 9.15 13.52
N TYR A 145 0.00 10.12 14.42
CA TYR A 145 0.10 9.86 15.88
C TYR A 145 -1.07 9.03 16.43
N SER A 146 -2.19 9.00 15.74
CA SER A 146 -3.31 8.12 16.11
C SER A 146 -3.02 6.64 15.82
N LEU A 147 -2.03 6.36 14.97
CA LEU A 147 -1.60 5.01 14.57
C LEU A 147 -0.09 4.83 14.83
N PRO A 148 0.33 4.82 16.12
CA PRO A 148 1.75 4.83 16.49
C PRO A 148 2.53 3.62 15.97
N GLY A 149 1.87 2.49 15.72
CA GLY A 149 2.49 1.31 15.14
C GLY A 149 3.05 1.56 13.74
N VAL A 150 2.30 2.29 12.90
CA VAL A 150 2.76 2.70 11.57
C VAL A 150 3.96 3.63 11.67
N VAL A 151 3.84 4.68 12.49
CA VAL A 151 4.92 5.68 12.67
C VAL A 151 6.21 5.00 13.14
N GLN A 152 6.11 4.11 14.13
CA GLN A 152 7.26 3.39 14.66
C GLN A 152 7.91 2.49 13.60
N ALA A 153 7.13 1.65 12.92
CA ALA A 153 7.64 0.71 11.92
C ALA A 153 8.37 1.43 10.77
N VAL A 154 7.74 2.47 10.23
CA VAL A 154 8.29 3.27 9.12
C VAL A 154 9.56 4.01 9.54
N THR A 155 9.56 4.63 10.74
CA THR A 155 10.71 5.37 11.25
C THR A 155 11.91 4.45 11.50
N GLU A 156 11.69 3.32 12.16
CA GLU A 156 12.76 2.35 12.41
C GLU A 156 13.32 1.77 11.11
N PHE A 157 12.46 1.48 10.13
CA PHE A 157 12.89 1.01 8.83
C PHE A 157 13.73 2.05 8.07
N SER A 158 13.28 3.30 8.05
CA SER A 158 13.99 4.43 7.48
C SER A 158 15.40 4.56 8.08
N HIS A 159 15.50 4.57 9.40
CA HIS A 159 16.80 4.66 10.10
C HIS A 159 17.74 3.50 9.76
N ARG A 160 17.23 2.26 9.81
CA ARG A 160 18.05 1.07 9.52
C ARG A 160 18.62 1.05 8.09
N ASN A 161 17.89 1.62 7.14
CA ASN A 161 18.27 1.60 5.72
C ASN A 161 18.81 2.95 5.22
N ASN A 162 18.95 3.94 6.10
CA ASN A 162 19.39 5.30 5.77
C ASN A 162 18.57 5.92 4.61
N LEU A 163 17.24 5.80 4.71
CA LEU A 163 16.28 6.34 3.75
C LEU A 163 15.59 7.57 4.32
N GLU A 164 15.30 8.55 3.50
CA GLU A 164 14.56 9.75 3.88
C GLU A 164 13.05 9.49 3.75
N ILE A 165 12.30 9.77 4.84
CA ILE A 165 10.84 9.71 4.82
C ILE A 165 10.31 11.02 4.26
N SER A 166 9.45 10.93 3.27
CA SER A 166 8.63 12.04 2.76
C SER A 166 7.17 11.77 3.08
N LEU A 167 6.37 12.83 3.27
CA LEU A 167 4.96 12.72 3.65
C LEU A 167 4.06 13.53 2.72
N THR A 168 2.79 13.13 2.62
CA THR A 168 1.72 13.93 2.03
C THR A 168 1.11 14.89 3.07
N LYS A 169 0.23 15.79 2.62
CA LYS A 169 -0.47 16.76 3.49
C LYS A 169 -1.89 16.34 3.87
N ASP A 170 -2.26 15.11 3.55
CA ASP A 170 -3.56 14.57 3.94
C ASP A 170 -3.73 14.55 5.46
N ASP A 171 -4.97 14.51 5.95
CA ASP A 171 -5.27 14.41 7.39
C ASP A 171 -4.69 13.12 8.00
N MET A 172 -4.66 12.05 7.21
CA MET A 172 -3.93 10.80 7.50
C MET A 172 -2.80 10.66 6.49
N PRO A 173 -1.60 11.22 6.76
CA PRO A 173 -0.54 11.30 5.75
C PRO A 173 -0.11 9.94 5.21
N SER A 174 0.11 9.89 3.91
CA SER A 174 0.89 8.83 3.28
C SER A 174 2.37 9.14 3.42
N TRP A 175 3.15 8.10 3.61
CA TRP A 175 4.60 8.15 3.65
C TRP A 175 5.21 7.50 2.42
N TRP A 176 6.39 7.94 1.99
CA TRP A 176 7.16 7.24 0.98
C TRP A 176 8.66 7.44 1.16
N MET A 177 9.42 6.47 0.66
CA MET A 177 10.88 6.48 0.59
C MET A 177 11.31 5.96 -0.78
N THR A 178 12.40 6.49 -1.32
CA THR A 178 12.98 6.02 -2.58
C THR A 178 14.12 5.04 -2.31
N LYS A 179 14.12 3.89 -2.96
CA LYS A 179 15.18 2.88 -2.88
C LYS A 179 16.31 3.24 -3.86
N TRP A 180 17.38 3.81 -3.37
CA TRP A 180 18.52 4.25 -4.20
C TRP A 180 19.55 3.14 -4.46
N GLN A 181 19.63 2.09 -3.63
CA GLN A 181 20.67 1.04 -3.68
C GLN A 181 20.04 -0.34 -3.82
#